data_cbd7e03182e49362edfe138d84699d2c
#
_entry.id   cbd7e03182e49362edfe138d84699d2c
#
_cell.length_a   1.000
_cell.length_b   1.000
_cell.length_c   1.000
_cell.angle_alpha   90.00
_cell.angle_beta   90.00
_cell.angle_gamma   90.00
#
_symmetry.space_group_name_H-M   'P 1'
#
loop_
_entity.id
_entity.type
_entity.pdbx_description
1 polymer ?
#
loop_
_entity_poly.entity_id
_entity_poly.type
_entity_poly.pdbx_seq_one_letter_code
_entity_poly.pdbx_strand_id
1 'polypeptide(L)'
;MRAEVLAWMQAQRMTEPGDTVVCAVSGGADSVSMLHVLLSLQDTLGIRIEAAHFNHHLRGAESDRDEAFVRQLCASLGVPLHTGGGDVQARAAQTHESLEEAARKLRYAFFDTLPGLVATAHTQDDNLETVLLNLTRGTGLAGLTGIPPKRGRLIRPMLVCTRAQIEACL
;
A
#
# COMPACT_ATOMS: atom_id res chain seq x y z
N MET A 1 -6.47 -11.07 -12.88
CA MET A 1 -5.81 -10.06 -12.02
C MET A 1 -4.82 -9.16 -12.77
N ARG A 2 -3.68 -9.64 -13.36
CA ARG A 2 -2.67 -8.78 -14.04
C ARG A 2 -3.28 -7.83 -15.11
N ALA A 3 -4.10 -8.35 -16.03
CA ALA A 3 -4.72 -7.56 -17.09
C ALA A 3 -5.70 -6.51 -16.57
N GLU A 4 -6.44 -6.82 -15.52
CA GLU A 4 -7.38 -5.91 -14.87
C GLU A 4 -6.65 -4.77 -14.17
N VAL A 5 -5.55 -5.08 -13.46
CA VAL A 5 -4.69 -4.08 -12.82
C VAL A 5 -4.07 -3.16 -13.88
N LEU A 6 -3.56 -3.71 -14.98
CA LEU A 6 -3.01 -2.91 -16.08
C LEU A 6 -4.05 -1.94 -16.66
N ALA A 7 -5.22 -2.46 -17.01
CA ALA A 7 -6.32 -1.65 -17.58
C ALA A 7 -6.76 -0.56 -16.59
N TRP A 8 -6.85 -0.91 -15.30
CA TRP A 8 -7.21 0.03 -14.23
C TRP A 8 -6.17 1.15 -14.08
N MET A 9 -4.89 0.82 -14.00
CA MET A 9 -3.81 1.80 -13.88
C MET A 9 -3.79 2.77 -15.07
N GLN A 10 -4.00 2.25 -16.28
CA GLN A 10 -4.07 3.07 -17.50
C GLN A 10 -5.32 3.97 -17.52
N ALA A 11 -6.50 3.43 -17.18
CA ALA A 11 -7.75 4.18 -17.14
C ALA A 11 -7.69 5.33 -16.12
N GLN A 12 -7.03 5.10 -14.97
CA GLN A 12 -6.87 6.10 -13.90
C GLN A 12 -5.61 6.97 -14.06
N ARG A 13 -4.83 6.78 -15.13
CA ARG A 13 -3.57 7.50 -15.38
C ARG A 13 -2.69 7.55 -14.12
N MET A 14 -2.49 6.37 -13.53
CA MET A 14 -1.76 6.27 -12.26
C MET A 14 -0.29 6.57 -12.41
N THR A 15 0.32 6.15 -13.53
CA THR A 15 1.75 6.26 -13.82
C THR A 15 2.01 6.76 -15.22
N GLU A 16 3.21 7.32 -15.41
CA GLU A 16 3.76 7.68 -16.73
C GLU A 16 5.08 6.91 -16.97
N PRO A 17 5.47 6.67 -18.23
CA PRO A 17 6.77 6.08 -18.53
C PRO A 17 7.93 6.87 -17.89
N GLY A 18 8.83 6.17 -17.22
CA GLY A 18 9.95 6.76 -16.49
C GLY A 18 9.70 6.94 -14.99
N ASP A 19 8.45 6.82 -14.52
CA ASP A 19 8.13 6.92 -13.10
C ASP A 19 8.82 5.84 -12.26
N THR A 20 9.14 6.20 -11.03
CA THR A 20 9.49 5.25 -9.97
C THR A 20 8.25 5.03 -9.10
N VAL A 21 7.87 3.76 -8.92
CA VAL A 21 6.74 3.34 -8.08
C VAL A 21 7.28 2.54 -6.90
N VAL A 22 7.10 3.05 -5.69
CA VAL A 22 7.51 2.40 -4.44
C VAL A 22 6.31 1.65 -3.87
N CYS A 23 6.38 0.32 -3.88
CA CYS A 23 5.35 -0.55 -3.33
C CYS A 23 5.43 -0.60 -1.80
N ALA A 24 4.41 -0.17 -1.09
CA ALA A 24 4.31 -0.32 0.35
C ALA A 24 4.00 -1.79 0.71
N VAL A 25 5.00 -2.51 1.21
CA VAL A 25 4.93 -3.95 1.51
C VAL A 25 4.92 -4.17 3.02
N SER A 26 3.79 -4.64 3.54
CA SER A 26 3.63 -4.95 4.97
C SER A 26 4.08 -6.37 5.35
N GLY A 27 4.22 -7.26 4.38
CA GLY A 27 4.42 -8.70 4.57
C GLY A 27 3.14 -9.52 4.41
N GLY A 28 1.97 -8.89 4.42
CA GLY A 28 0.69 -9.57 4.17
C GLY A 28 0.44 -9.84 2.69
N ALA A 29 -0.45 -10.81 2.42
CA ALA A 29 -0.79 -11.33 1.09
C ALA A 29 -1.06 -10.25 0.04
N ASP A 30 -1.92 -9.27 0.36
CA ASP A 30 -2.31 -8.22 -0.58
C ASP A 30 -1.11 -7.38 -1.04
N SER A 31 -0.23 -7.01 -0.10
CA SER A 31 0.94 -6.17 -0.38
C SER A 31 2.03 -6.93 -1.15
N VAL A 32 2.20 -8.22 -0.87
CA VAL A 32 3.12 -9.11 -1.59
C VAL A 32 2.61 -9.34 -3.02
N SER A 33 1.32 -9.63 -3.18
CA SER A 33 0.70 -9.79 -4.50
C SER A 33 0.80 -8.51 -5.33
N MET A 34 0.56 -7.33 -4.73
CA MET A 34 0.75 -6.06 -5.41
C MET A 34 2.17 -5.91 -5.95
N LEU A 35 3.19 -6.21 -5.14
CA LEU A 35 4.59 -6.15 -5.57
C LEU A 35 4.83 -7.04 -6.79
N HIS A 36 4.40 -8.30 -6.75
CA HIS A 36 4.57 -9.25 -7.86
C HIS A 36 3.83 -8.80 -9.13
N VAL A 37 2.59 -8.32 -9.00
CA VAL A 37 1.83 -7.81 -10.14
C VAL A 37 2.52 -6.62 -10.78
N LEU A 38 2.94 -5.63 -9.99
CA LEU A 38 3.61 -4.43 -10.51
C LEU A 38 4.96 -4.74 -11.13
N LEU A 39 5.76 -5.66 -10.56
CA LEU A 39 6.98 -6.16 -11.18
C LEU A 39 6.72 -6.80 -12.55
N SER A 40 5.65 -7.59 -12.67
CA SER A 40 5.26 -8.19 -13.95
C SER A 40 4.81 -7.18 -15.01
N LEU A 41 4.40 -5.98 -14.59
CA LEU A 41 3.90 -4.90 -15.45
C LEU A 41 4.93 -3.80 -15.72
N GLN A 42 6.09 -3.81 -15.05
CA GLN A 42 7.05 -2.71 -15.08
C GLN A 42 7.51 -2.36 -16.51
N ASP A 43 7.82 -3.36 -17.32
CA ASP A 43 8.26 -3.13 -18.71
C ASP A 43 7.11 -2.62 -19.60
N THR A 44 5.89 -3.15 -19.38
CA THR A 44 4.70 -2.73 -20.13
C THR A 44 4.32 -1.28 -19.84
N LEU A 45 4.49 -0.84 -18.59
CA LEU A 45 4.20 0.53 -18.15
C LEU A 45 5.41 1.47 -18.30
N GLY A 46 6.62 0.93 -18.55
CA GLY A 46 7.85 1.71 -18.62
C GLY A 46 8.25 2.34 -17.30
N ILE A 47 7.96 1.69 -16.16
CA ILE A 47 8.20 2.19 -14.80
C ILE A 47 9.30 1.41 -14.08
N ARG A 48 9.88 2.00 -13.04
CA ARG A 48 10.78 1.33 -12.11
C ARG A 48 10.04 0.98 -10.83
N ILE A 49 10.29 -0.25 -10.32
CA ILE A 49 9.66 -0.74 -9.09
C ILE A 49 10.69 -0.78 -7.97
N GLU A 50 10.35 -0.18 -6.85
CA GLU A 50 11.04 -0.28 -5.57
C GLU A 50 10.04 -0.72 -4.51
N ALA A 51 10.50 -1.09 -3.33
CA ALA A 51 9.65 -1.48 -2.21
C ALA A 51 9.92 -0.59 -0.99
N ALA A 52 8.92 -0.45 -0.13
CA ALA A 52 9.05 0.20 1.16
C ALA A 52 8.35 -0.63 2.25
N HIS A 53 9.02 -0.80 3.39
CA HIS A 53 8.46 -1.42 4.59
C HIS A 53 8.56 -0.47 5.77
N PHE A 54 7.46 -0.31 6.52
CA PHE A 54 7.41 0.50 7.73
C PHE A 54 7.11 -0.39 8.94
N ASN A 55 8.09 -0.53 9.84
CA ASN A 55 7.93 -1.28 11.08
C ASN A 55 7.31 -0.38 12.16
N HIS A 56 6.10 -0.73 12.59
CA HIS A 56 5.38 0.01 13.64
C HIS A 56 5.82 -0.35 15.06
N HIS A 57 6.63 -1.41 15.23
CA HIS A 57 7.07 -1.97 16.52
C HIS A 57 5.95 -2.27 17.52
N LEU A 58 4.70 -2.44 17.03
CA LEU A 58 3.53 -2.68 17.89
C LEU A 58 3.43 -4.11 18.39
N ARG A 59 3.98 -5.08 17.65
CA ARG A 59 3.87 -6.51 17.94
C ARG A 59 5.21 -7.16 18.32
N GLY A 60 6.22 -6.36 18.69
CA GLY A 60 7.54 -6.85 19.07
C GLY A 60 8.14 -7.81 18.01
N ALA A 61 8.49 -9.03 18.42
CA ALA A 61 9.14 -10.01 17.56
C ALA A 61 8.34 -10.41 16.31
N GLU A 62 7.03 -10.21 16.25
CA GLU A 62 6.22 -10.44 15.05
C GLU A 62 6.49 -9.38 13.99
N SER A 63 6.55 -8.11 14.40
CA SER A 63 6.89 -6.99 13.51
C SER A 63 8.30 -7.13 12.93
N ASP A 64 9.25 -7.65 13.71
CA ASP A 64 10.63 -7.88 13.26
C ASP A 64 10.70 -9.06 12.27
N ARG A 65 9.86 -10.09 12.45
CA ARG A 65 9.73 -11.20 11.49
C ARG A 65 9.14 -10.73 10.16
N ASP A 66 8.13 -9.87 10.19
CA ASP A 66 7.54 -9.31 8.97
C ASP A 66 8.58 -8.48 8.20
N GLU A 67 9.36 -7.65 8.88
CA GLU A 67 10.45 -6.89 8.27
C GLU A 67 11.53 -7.82 7.67
N ALA A 68 11.94 -8.85 8.40
CA ALA A 68 12.92 -9.83 7.91
C ALA A 68 12.42 -10.56 6.65
N PHE A 69 11.14 -10.97 6.65
CA PHE A 69 10.49 -11.58 5.49
C PHE A 69 10.51 -10.63 4.27
N VAL A 70 10.11 -9.37 4.45
CA VAL A 70 10.09 -8.40 3.34
C VAL A 70 11.49 -8.13 2.81
N ARG A 71 12.51 -8.04 3.68
CA ARG A 71 13.93 -7.91 3.28
C ARG A 71 14.37 -9.09 2.41
N GLN A 72 14.06 -10.32 2.84
CA GLN A 72 14.41 -11.52 2.10
C GLN A 72 13.68 -11.59 0.76
N LEU A 73 12.40 -11.28 0.73
CA LEU A 73 11.58 -11.22 -0.49
C LEU A 73 12.16 -10.23 -1.50
N CYS A 74 12.41 -8.98 -1.09
CA CYS A 74 12.96 -7.96 -1.97
C CYS A 74 14.35 -8.33 -2.49
N ALA A 75 15.21 -8.90 -1.64
CA ALA A 75 16.53 -9.39 -2.06
C ALA A 75 16.43 -10.51 -3.12
N SER A 76 15.49 -11.46 -2.95
CA SER A 76 15.28 -12.56 -3.91
C SER A 76 14.73 -12.07 -5.26
N LEU A 77 13.97 -10.97 -5.26
CA LEU A 77 13.38 -10.36 -6.45
C LEU A 77 14.31 -9.31 -7.11
N GLY A 78 15.42 -8.97 -6.48
CA GLY A 78 16.32 -7.90 -6.94
C GLY A 78 15.69 -6.50 -6.85
N VAL A 79 14.74 -6.27 -5.92
CA VAL A 79 14.01 -5.02 -5.74
C VAL A 79 14.67 -4.17 -4.66
N PRO A 80 15.01 -2.90 -4.93
CA PRO A 80 15.48 -1.98 -3.89
C PRO A 80 14.43 -1.80 -2.79
N LEU A 81 14.86 -1.86 -1.51
CA LEU A 81 13.99 -1.76 -0.35
C LEU A 81 14.33 -0.56 0.52
N HIS A 82 13.36 0.31 0.74
CA HIS A 82 13.40 1.36 1.76
C HIS A 82 12.76 0.85 3.05
N THR A 83 13.44 1.03 4.18
CA THR A 83 12.87 0.67 5.48
C THR A 83 12.75 1.88 6.37
N GLY A 84 11.65 1.96 7.08
CA GLY A 84 11.40 2.96 8.11
C GLY A 84 10.75 2.32 9.32
N GLY A 85 10.74 3.03 10.42
CA GLY A 85 10.08 2.59 11.63
C GLY A 85 9.78 3.75 12.56
N GLY A 86 8.95 3.52 13.57
CA GLY A 86 8.63 4.54 14.55
C GLY A 86 7.95 3.94 15.76
N ASP A 87 8.19 4.56 16.92
CA ASP A 87 7.51 4.21 18.17
C ASP A 87 6.10 4.82 18.18
N VAL A 88 5.14 4.00 17.76
CA VAL A 88 3.72 4.39 17.70
C VAL A 88 3.16 4.65 19.08
N GLN A 89 3.60 3.89 20.11
CA GLN A 89 3.09 4.04 21.47
C GLN A 89 3.56 5.35 22.08
N ALA A 90 4.86 5.68 21.93
CA ALA A 90 5.40 6.95 22.42
C ALA A 90 4.71 8.13 21.74
N ARG A 91 4.48 8.06 20.40
CA ARG A 91 3.78 9.11 19.68
C ARG A 91 2.34 9.27 20.16
N ALA A 92 1.57 8.19 20.25
CA ALA A 92 0.19 8.23 20.68
C ALA A 92 0.03 8.85 22.08
N ALA A 93 0.95 8.50 23.00
CA ALA A 93 0.99 9.08 24.35
C ALA A 93 1.29 10.59 24.33
N GLN A 94 2.20 11.06 23.49
CA GLN A 94 2.58 12.47 23.39
C GLN A 94 1.50 13.34 22.74
N THR A 95 0.78 12.79 21.75
CA THR A 95 -0.18 13.56 20.94
C THR A 95 -1.64 13.33 21.33
N HIS A 96 -1.90 12.43 22.31
CA HIS A 96 -3.26 12.00 22.70
C HIS A 96 -4.10 11.44 21.54
N GLU A 97 -3.43 10.86 20.55
CA GLU A 97 -4.06 10.21 19.40
C GLU A 97 -4.31 8.72 19.67
N SER A 98 -5.21 8.10 18.89
CA SER A 98 -5.32 6.65 18.91
C SER A 98 -4.04 6.00 18.33
N LEU A 99 -3.74 4.76 18.75
CA LEU A 99 -2.60 4.01 18.19
C LEU A 99 -2.70 3.88 16.66
N GLU A 100 -3.90 3.69 16.14
CA GLU A 100 -4.14 3.59 14.70
C GLU A 100 -3.82 4.90 13.97
N GLU A 101 -4.25 6.04 14.53
CA GLU A 101 -3.98 7.35 13.96
C GLU A 101 -2.49 7.71 14.02
N ALA A 102 -1.83 7.44 15.15
CA ALA A 102 -0.39 7.62 15.30
C ALA A 102 0.41 6.76 14.33
N ALA A 103 0.05 5.47 14.20
CA ALA A 103 0.65 4.55 13.24
C ALA A 103 0.47 5.03 11.80
N ARG A 104 -0.73 5.47 11.46
CA ARG A 104 -1.04 6.02 10.14
C ARG A 104 -0.19 7.27 9.85
N LYS A 105 -0.12 8.23 10.76
CA LYS A 105 0.66 9.46 10.57
C LYS A 105 2.15 9.19 10.41
N LEU A 106 2.73 8.31 11.22
CA LEU A 106 4.13 7.93 11.09
C LEU A 106 4.42 7.27 9.76
N ARG A 107 3.56 6.35 9.32
CA ARG A 107 3.69 5.69 8.01
C ARG A 107 3.60 6.67 6.86
N TYR A 108 2.66 7.63 6.89
CA TYR A 108 2.56 8.64 5.83
C TYR A 108 3.75 9.60 5.84
N ALA A 109 4.25 10.01 7.00
CA ALA A 109 5.47 10.80 7.10
C ALA A 109 6.67 10.07 6.48
N PHE A 110 6.78 8.74 6.68
CA PHE A 110 7.79 7.93 6.00
C PHE A 110 7.54 7.90 4.48
N PHE A 111 6.31 7.74 4.01
CA PHE A 111 5.99 7.75 2.59
C PHE A 111 6.37 9.08 1.91
N ASP A 112 6.30 10.19 2.63
CA ASP A 112 6.70 11.51 2.11
C ASP A 112 8.21 11.61 1.86
N THR A 113 9.03 10.77 2.48
CA THR A 113 10.49 10.71 2.26
C THR A 113 10.89 9.85 1.05
N LEU A 114 9.97 9.02 0.54
CA LEU A 114 10.24 8.09 -0.55
C LEU A 114 10.28 8.79 -1.92
N PRO A 115 11.05 8.26 -2.89
CA PRO A 115 11.05 8.78 -4.26
C PRO A 115 9.74 8.43 -4.99
N GLY A 116 9.37 9.23 -6.00
CA GLY A 116 8.32 8.93 -6.97
C GLY A 116 6.92 8.73 -6.38
N LEU A 117 6.18 7.78 -6.92
CA LEU A 117 4.83 7.41 -6.50
C LEU A 117 4.88 6.31 -5.45
N VAL A 118 3.90 6.27 -4.54
CA VAL A 118 3.76 5.22 -3.53
C VAL A 118 2.51 4.40 -3.82
N ALA A 119 2.68 3.11 -4.08
CA ALA A 119 1.57 2.17 -4.28
C ALA A 119 1.17 1.50 -2.96
N THR A 120 -0.12 1.49 -2.67
CA THR A 120 -0.70 0.80 -1.50
C THR A 120 -1.68 -0.27 -1.94
N ALA A 121 -1.70 -1.42 -1.24
CA ALA A 121 -2.42 -2.62 -1.62
C ALA A 121 -3.89 -2.64 -1.16
N HIS A 122 -4.59 -1.49 -1.23
CA HIS A 122 -6.02 -1.46 -0.96
C HIS A 122 -6.78 -2.22 -2.06
N THR A 123 -7.72 -3.07 -1.64
CA THR A 123 -8.51 -3.96 -2.49
C THR A 123 -9.92 -3.42 -2.72
N GLN A 124 -10.70 -4.11 -3.54
CA GLN A 124 -12.12 -3.83 -3.72
C GLN A 124 -12.91 -4.04 -2.40
N ASP A 125 -12.51 -5.02 -1.60
CA ASP A 125 -13.12 -5.32 -0.30
C ASP A 125 -12.90 -4.16 0.68
N ASP A 126 -11.68 -3.60 0.74
CA ASP A 126 -11.37 -2.42 1.57
C ASP A 126 -12.19 -1.19 1.13
N ASN A 127 -12.39 -1.05 -0.18
CA ASN A 127 -13.20 0.03 -0.72
C ASN A 127 -14.66 -0.11 -0.32
N LEU A 128 -15.22 -1.32 -0.40
CA LEU A 128 -16.57 -1.61 0.04
C LEU A 128 -16.76 -1.35 1.54
N GLU A 129 -15.83 -1.82 2.36
CA GLU A 129 -15.80 -1.53 3.80
C GLU A 129 -15.82 -0.02 4.08
N THR A 130 -14.98 0.74 3.38
CA THR A 130 -14.92 2.19 3.52
C THR A 130 -16.24 2.85 3.17
N VAL A 131 -16.88 2.46 2.07
CA VAL A 131 -18.19 2.97 1.66
C VAL A 131 -19.25 2.66 2.71
N LEU A 132 -19.31 1.41 3.20
CA LEU A 132 -20.26 1.01 4.23
C LEU A 132 -20.08 1.77 5.54
N LEU A 133 -18.84 1.94 6.00
CA LEU A 133 -18.53 2.74 7.19
C LEU A 133 -18.93 4.21 7.04
N ASN A 134 -18.72 4.79 5.86
CA ASN A 134 -19.13 6.16 5.57
C ASN A 134 -20.66 6.29 5.57
N LEU A 135 -21.38 5.33 5.01
CA LEU A 135 -22.85 5.30 5.05
C LEU A 135 -23.39 5.24 6.47
N THR A 136 -22.83 4.37 7.32
CA THR A 136 -23.26 4.24 8.72
C THR A 136 -22.98 5.50 9.56
N ARG A 137 -21.95 6.28 9.16
CA ARG A 137 -21.62 7.58 9.79
C ARG A 137 -22.43 8.76 9.25
N GLY A 138 -23.29 8.54 8.27
CA GLY A 138 -24.15 9.60 7.71
C GLY A 138 -23.40 10.67 6.89
N THR A 139 -22.27 10.31 6.26
CA THR A 139 -21.42 11.27 5.52
C THR A 139 -22.02 11.78 4.20
N GLY A 140 -23.28 11.44 3.88
CA GLY A 140 -23.96 11.86 2.67
C GLY A 140 -23.32 11.30 1.38
N LEU A 141 -23.62 11.94 0.23
CA LEU A 141 -23.13 11.48 -1.08
C LEU A 141 -21.60 11.47 -1.21
N ALA A 142 -20.89 12.34 -0.51
CA ALA A 142 -19.43 12.37 -0.50
C ALA A 142 -18.82 11.09 0.08
N GLY A 143 -19.49 10.42 1.02
CA GLY A 143 -19.05 9.14 1.59
C GLY A 143 -19.16 7.95 0.64
N LEU A 144 -19.97 8.06 -0.42
CA LEU A 144 -20.16 6.99 -1.40
C LEU A 144 -19.00 6.86 -2.40
N THR A 145 -18.13 7.85 -2.46
CA THR A 145 -17.00 7.84 -3.42
C THR A 145 -15.92 6.81 -3.09
N GLY A 146 -15.93 6.26 -1.87
CA GLY A 146 -14.98 5.23 -1.44
C GLY A 146 -13.53 5.72 -1.42
N ILE A 147 -12.60 4.79 -1.62
CA ILE A 147 -11.17 5.05 -1.63
C ILE A 147 -10.75 5.56 -3.02
N PRO A 148 -10.18 6.79 -3.15
CA PRO A 148 -9.77 7.31 -4.45
C PRO A 148 -8.62 6.47 -5.05
N PRO A 149 -8.65 6.17 -6.36
CA PRO A 149 -7.59 5.41 -7.05
C PRO A 149 -6.21 6.07 -6.96
N LYS A 150 -6.18 7.39 -7.05
CA LYS A 150 -4.98 8.22 -6.97
C LYS A 150 -5.26 9.45 -6.10
N ARG A 151 -4.32 9.77 -5.21
CA ARG A 151 -4.35 10.97 -4.37
C ARG A 151 -2.94 11.52 -4.20
N GLY A 152 -2.62 12.56 -4.96
CA GLY A 152 -1.26 13.07 -5.00
C GLY A 152 -0.29 11.99 -5.50
N ARG A 153 0.71 11.66 -4.69
CA ARG A 153 1.70 10.62 -4.97
C ARG A 153 1.23 9.19 -4.62
N LEU A 154 0.10 9.04 -3.93
CA LEU A 154 -0.43 7.73 -3.56
C LEU A 154 -1.28 7.16 -4.70
N ILE A 155 -1.00 5.92 -5.09
CA ILE A 155 -1.75 5.15 -6.07
C ILE A 155 -2.26 3.84 -5.47
N ARG A 156 -3.36 3.30 -6.00
CA ARG A 156 -4.00 2.08 -5.49
C ARG A 156 -4.33 1.12 -6.61
N PRO A 157 -3.31 0.41 -7.11
CA PRO A 157 -3.45 -0.46 -8.27
C PRO A 157 -4.41 -1.62 -8.03
N MET A 158 -4.53 -2.09 -6.77
CA MET A 158 -5.29 -3.29 -6.42
C MET A 158 -6.77 -3.04 -6.11
N LEU A 159 -7.27 -1.79 -6.19
CA LEU A 159 -8.70 -1.47 -5.92
C LEU A 159 -9.69 -2.19 -6.85
N VAL A 160 -9.24 -2.73 -7.95
CA VAL A 160 -10.02 -3.52 -8.91
C VAL A 160 -10.02 -5.01 -8.59
N CYS A 161 -9.19 -5.45 -7.64
CA CYS A 161 -9.03 -6.85 -7.25
C CYS A 161 -9.79 -7.15 -5.97
N THR A 162 -10.43 -8.32 -5.92
CA THR A 162 -11.00 -8.87 -4.67
C THR A 162 -9.92 -9.62 -3.88
N ARG A 163 -10.12 -9.74 -2.57
CA ARG A 163 -9.25 -10.56 -1.71
C ARG A 163 -9.20 -12.01 -2.17
N ALA A 164 -10.33 -12.57 -2.61
CA ALA A 164 -10.38 -13.92 -3.15
C ALA A 164 -9.51 -14.11 -4.40
N GLN A 165 -9.44 -13.12 -5.30
CA GLN A 165 -8.55 -13.16 -6.46
C GLN A 165 -7.08 -13.11 -6.07
N ILE A 166 -6.74 -12.38 -5.02
CA ILE A 166 -5.38 -12.27 -4.50
C ILE A 166 -4.94 -13.61 -3.88
N GLU A 167 -5.77 -14.19 -3.02
CA GLU A 167 -5.51 -15.50 -2.38
C GLU A 167 -5.36 -16.64 -3.38
N ALA A 168 -6.09 -16.59 -4.50
CA ALA A 168 -5.98 -17.58 -5.56
C ALA A 168 -4.68 -17.47 -6.39
N CYS A 169 -3.90 -16.40 -6.23
CA CYS A 169 -2.66 -16.14 -6.97
C CYS A 169 -1.37 -16.37 -6.14
N LEU A 170 -1.52 -16.65 -4.86
CA LEU A 170 -0.42 -16.97 -3.94
C LEU A 170 -0.22 -18.46 -3.80
#